data_4c5523ac2bfcbd024704f325fb29a853
#
_entry.id   4c5523ac2bfcbd024704f325fb29a853
#
_cell.length_a   1.000
_cell.length_b   1.000
_cell.length_c   1.000
_cell.angle_alpha   90.00
_cell.angle_beta   90.00
_cell.angle_gamma   90.00
#
_symmetry.space_group_name_H-M   'P 1'
#
loop_
_entity.id
_entity.type
_entity.pdbx_description
1 polymer ?
#
loop_
_entity_poly.entity_id
_entity_poly.type
_entity_poly.pdbx_seq_one_letter_code
_entity_poly.pdbx_strand_id
1 'polypeptide(L)'
;AEIGVTNPTAKMAIGQVSEVLFMLLLPLFIQRFGIKIALLVGMLAWALRYALFAYGNNGELAFMLFTGIALHGICYDFFFVSGQIYTDAKAPERFRSSAQGLITLATYGVGMLIGFWVAGQVTEPYAAAGGSHDWRSIWLFPAGFALLIFFCFSVAFKGRERVAG
;
A
#
# COMPACT_ATOMS: atom_id res chain seq x y z
N ALA A 1 -4.67 12.50 -16.49
CA ALA A 1 -5.20 13.40 -17.51
C ALA A 1 -6.36 14.26 -16.96
N GLU A 2 -7.39 13.67 -16.36
CA GLU A 2 -8.58 14.38 -15.86
C GLU A 2 -8.26 15.41 -14.73
N ILE A 3 -7.28 15.12 -13.89
CA ILE A 3 -6.89 15.99 -12.76
C ILE A 3 -5.91 17.10 -13.20
N GLY A 4 -5.54 17.18 -14.49
CA GLY A 4 -4.64 18.20 -15.03
C GLY A 4 -3.19 18.12 -14.55
N VAL A 5 -2.74 16.97 -14.04
CA VAL A 5 -1.36 16.77 -13.58
C VAL A 5 -0.41 16.70 -14.77
N THR A 6 0.50 17.67 -14.86
CA THR A 6 1.59 17.68 -15.87
C THR A 6 2.69 16.69 -15.47
N ASN A 7 3.25 15.96 -16.45
CA ASN A 7 4.35 15.01 -16.28
C ASN A 7 4.10 13.97 -15.15
N PRO A 8 3.03 13.17 -15.20
CA PRO A 8 2.68 12.23 -14.15
C PRO A 8 3.79 11.20 -13.89
N THR A 9 4.47 10.74 -14.93
CA THR A 9 5.57 9.77 -14.84
C THR A 9 6.74 10.28 -13.98
N ALA A 10 7.15 11.55 -14.20
CA ALA A 10 8.22 12.16 -13.41
C ALA A 10 7.81 12.34 -11.93
N LYS A 11 6.55 12.66 -11.67
CA LYS A 11 6.03 12.78 -10.31
C LYS A 11 5.95 11.41 -9.61
N MET A 12 5.60 10.35 -10.32
CA MET A 12 5.61 8.98 -9.80
C MET A 12 7.02 8.47 -9.43
N ALA A 13 8.08 9.00 -10.05
CA ALA A 13 9.46 8.69 -9.68
C ALA A 13 9.78 9.07 -8.21
N ILE A 14 9.10 10.07 -7.65
CA ILE A 14 9.22 10.41 -6.22
C ILE A 14 8.84 9.21 -5.33
N GLY A 15 7.80 8.47 -5.71
CA GLY A 15 7.39 7.27 -5.02
C GLY A 15 8.48 6.19 -5.02
N GLN A 16 9.15 5.99 -6.15
CA GLN A 16 10.25 5.02 -6.28
C GLN A 16 11.49 5.43 -5.47
N VAL A 17 11.82 6.72 -5.45
CA VAL A 17 12.91 7.24 -4.60
C VAL A 17 12.58 7.02 -3.12
N SER A 18 11.34 7.28 -2.71
CA SER A 18 10.91 7.03 -1.32
C SER A 18 11.00 5.54 -0.96
N GLU A 19 10.66 4.64 -1.89
CA GLU A 19 10.77 3.18 -1.72
C GLU A 19 12.22 2.77 -1.43
N VAL A 20 13.18 3.25 -2.22
CA VAL A 20 14.60 2.95 -1.96
C VAL A 20 15.03 3.41 -0.56
N LEU A 21 14.62 4.59 -0.13
CA LEU A 21 14.96 5.13 1.19
C LEU A 21 14.34 4.30 2.33
N PHE A 22 13.05 3.97 2.22
CA PHE A 22 12.36 3.20 3.25
C PHE A 22 12.77 1.73 3.28
N MET A 23 13.13 1.15 2.14
CA MET A 23 13.70 -0.20 2.07
C MET A 23 15.02 -0.29 2.86
N LEU A 24 15.88 0.72 2.78
CA LEU A 24 17.13 0.77 3.57
C LEU A 24 16.87 0.94 5.08
N LEU A 25 15.79 1.63 5.45
CA LEU A 25 15.42 1.84 6.85
C LEU A 25 14.63 0.68 7.47
N LEU A 26 13.99 -0.14 6.64
CA LEU A 26 13.10 -1.22 7.06
C LEU A 26 13.75 -2.22 8.02
N PRO A 27 14.99 -2.72 7.79
CA PRO A 27 15.62 -3.66 8.72
C PRO A 27 15.82 -3.07 10.12
N LEU A 28 16.23 -1.80 10.21
CA LEU A 28 16.40 -1.08 11.49
C LEU A 28 15.05 -0.93 12.20
N PHE A 29 14.01 -0.63 11.44
CA PHE A 29 12.65 -0.50 11.98
C PHE A 29 12.12 -1.84 12.52
N ILE A 30 12.29 -2.93 11.77
CA ILE A 30 11.84 -4.27 12.18
C ILE A 30 12.60 -4.72 13.42
N GLN A 31 13.92 -4.50 13.50
CA GLN A 31 14.72 -4.85 14.67
C GLN A 31 14.25 -4.10 15.92
N ARG A 32 13.86 -2.84 15.80
CA ARG A 32 13.46 -2.01 16.93
C ARG A 32 12.01 -2.25 17.36
N PHE A 33 11.09 -2.32 16.42
CA PHE A 33 9.64 -2.32 16.68
C PHE A 33 8.96 -3.67 16.40
N GLY A 34 9.64 -4.54 15.66
CA GLY A 34 9.11 -5.85 15.26
C GLY A 34 8.23 -5.81 14.00
N ILE A 35 8.03 -7.00 13.42
CA ILE A 35 7.35 -7.18 12.14
C ILE A 35 5.87 -6.78 12.18
N LYS A 36 5.17 -7.01 13.31
CA LYS A 36 3.76 -6.64 13.47
C LYS A 36 3.56 -5.14 13.29
N ILE A 37 4.42 -4.34 13.93
CA ILE A 37 4.32 -2.88 13.88
C ILE A 37 4.67 -2.40 12.47
N ALA A 38 5.67 -3.00 11.81
CA ALA A 38 5.98 -2.67 10.43
C ALA A 38 4.78 -2.88 9.50
N LEU A 39 4.14 -4.05 9.56
CA LEU A 39 2.93 -4.34 8.77
C LEU A 39 1.78 -3.37 9.07
N LEU A 40 1.53 -3.04 10.34
CA LEU A 40 0.49 -2.08 10.71
C LEU A 40 0.80 -0.68 10.19
N VAL A 41 2.05 -0.23 10.26
CA VAL A 41 2.47 1.06 9.70
C VAL A 41 2.25 1.09 8.18
N GLY A 42 2.60 0.01 7.46
CA GLY A 42 2.33 -0.12 6.03
C GLY A 42 0.83 -0.03 5.69
N MET A 43 -0.02 -0.74 6.44
CA MET A 43 -1.48 -0.70 6.24
C MET A 43 -2.06 0.69 6.52
N LEU A 44 -1.61 1.35 7.59
CA LEU A 44 -2.05 2.69 7.93
C LEU A 44 -1.60 3.71 6.88
N ALA A 45 -0.37 3.57 6.38
CA ALA A 45 0.14 4.39 5.29
C ALA A 45 -0.68 4.23 4.00
N TRP A 46 -1.16 3.01 3.69
CA TRP A 46 -2.11 2.78 2.58
C TRP A 46 -3.41 3.56 2.76
N ALA A 47 -4.04 3.47 3.94
CA ALA A 47 -5.28 4.19 4.23
C ALA A 47 -5.07 5.71 4.11
N LEU A 48 -4.00 6.23 4.70
CA LEU A 48 -3.65 7.65 4.64
C LEU A 48 -3.38 8.11 3.20
N ARG A 49 -2.65 7.31 2.42
CA ARG A 49 -2.36 7.60 1.01
C ARG A 49 -3.64 7.75 0.18
N TYR A 50 -4.58 6.83 0.33
CA TYR A 50 -5.85 6.91 -0.39
C TYR A 50 -6.69 8.10 0.08
N ALA A 51 -6.70 8.43 1.37
CA ALA A 51 -7.35 9.63 1.88
C ALA A 51 -6.70 10.91 1.30
N LEU A 52 -5.38 10.98 1.21
CA LEU A 52 -4.68 12.11 0.58
C LEU A 52 -5.03 12.26 -0.90
N PHE A 53 -5.19 11.15 -1.64
CA PHE A 53 -5.64 11.19 -3.02
C PHE A 53 -7.11 11.59 -3.16
N ALA A 54 -7.96 11.24 -2.19
CA ALA A 54 -9.37 11.62 -2.18
C ALA A 54 -9.59 13.13 -2.00
N TYR A 55 -8.73 13.79 -1.24
CA TYR A 55 -8.85 15.22 -0.93
C TYR A 55 -7.85 16.11 -1.68
N GLY A 56 -6.79 15.52 -2.26
CA GLY A 56 -5.79 16.24 -3.04
C GLY A 56 -6.34 16.74 -4.37
N ASN A 57 -5.92 17.94 -4.78
CA ASN A 57 -6.21 18.51 -6.09
C ASN A 57 -4.94 19.06 -6.72
N ASN A 58 -5.01 19.51 -7.99
CA ASN A 58 -3.86 20.09 -8.70
C ASN A 58 -3.65 21.60 -8.41
N GLY A 59 -4.34 22.15 -7.41
CA GLY A 59 -4.24 23.54 -6.96
C GLY A 59 -3.62 23.64 -5.57
N GLU A 60 -4.36 24.26 -4.65
CA GLU A 60 -3.91 24.53 -3.27
C GLU A 60 -3.56 23.27 -2.47
N LEU A 61 -4.22 22.14 -2.75
CA LEU A 61 -3.99 20.87 -2.08
C LEU A 61 -3.08 19.91 -2.86
N ALA A 62 -2.29 20.43 -3.82
CA ALA A 62 -1.34 19.62 -4.57
C ALA A 62 -0.31 18.91 -3.68
N PHE A 63 0.04 19.51 -2.53
CA PHE A 63 0.92 18.89 -1.55
C PHE A 63 0.39 17.53 -1.03
N MET A 64 -0.93 17.37 -0.95
CA MET A 64 -1.53 16.08 -0.56
C MET A 64 -1.24 14.99 -1.58
N LEU A 65 -1.32 15.31 -2.88
CA LEU A 65 -0.98 14.37 -3.95
C LEU A 65 0.51 13.97 -3.88
N PHE A 66 1.41 14.93 -3.71
CA PHE A 66 2.85 14.65 -3.57
C PHE A 66 3.16 13.83 -2.32
N THR A 67 2.55 14.17 -1.19
CA THR A 67 2.69 13.40 0.05
C THR A 67 2.16 11.97 -0.13
N GLY A 68 0.99 11.82 -0.77
CA GLY A 68 0.44 10.50 -1.10
C GLY A 68 1.35 9.69 -2.03
N ILE A 69 2.04 10.32 -2.98
CA ILE A 69 3.04 9.66 -3.83
C ILE A 69 4.28 9.27 -2.99
N ALA A 70 4.78 10.15 -2.14
CA ALA A 70 5.95 9.88 -1.30
C ALA A 70 5.68 8.77 -0.27
N LEU A 71 4.45 8.63 0.23
CA LEU A 71 4.05 7.52 1.10
C LEU A 71 4.13 6.14 0.44
N HIS A 72 4.34 6.09 -0.88
CA HIS A 72 4.42 4.82 -1.61
C HIS A 72 5.47 3.87 -1.03
N GLY A 73 6.66 4.38 -0.72
CA GLY A 73 7.73 3.57 -0.13
C GLY A 73 7.32 2.94 1.19
N ILE A 74 6.70 3.72 2.10
CA ILE A 74 6.20 3.16 3.36
C ILE A 74 5.12 2.12 3.11
N CYS A 75 4.15 2.40 2.23
CA CYS A 75 3.08 1.46 1.91
C CYS A 75 3.63 0.14 1.39
N TYR A 76 4.57 0.22 0.45
CA TYR A 76 5.11 -0.95 -0.24
C TYR A 76 6.05 -1.75 0.66
N ASP A 77 7.08 -1.10 1.21
CA ASP A 77 8.13 -1.79 1.95
C ASP A 77 7.63 -2.33 3.28
N PHE A 78 6.88 -1.53 4.02
CA PHE A 78 6.40 -1.91 5.34
C PHE A 78 5.25 -2.94 5.29
N PHE A 79 4.60 -3.11 4.15
CA PHE A 79 3.60 -4.15 3.98
C PHE A 79 4.11 -5.34 3.17
N PHE A 80 4.49 -5.14 1.90
CA PHE A 80 4.85 -6.26 1.03
C PHE A 80 6.22 -6.84 1.37
N VAL A 81 7.26 -6.01 1.50
CA VAL A 81 8.61 -6.51 1.82
C VAL A 81 8.65 -7.11 3.22
N SER A 82 7.99 -6.48 4.22
CA SER A 82 7.85 -7.07 5.55
C SER A 82 7.08 -8.39 5.53
N GLY A 83 6.04 -8.51 4.71
CA GLY A 83 5.30 -9.75 4.51
C GLY A 83 6.17 -10.87 3.96
N GLN A 84 7.02 -10.55 2.99
CA GLN A 84 7.98 -11.50 2.41
C GLN A 84 9.03 -11.93 3.45
N ILE A 85 9.59 -10.99 4.21
CA ILE A 85 10.55 -11.27 5.31
C ILE A 85 9.89 -12.18 6.35
N TYR A 86 8.65 -11.89 6.75
CA TYR A 86 7.92 -12.72 7.70
C TYR A 86 7.69 -14.13 7.17
N THR A 87 7.29 -14.25 5.91
CA THR A 87 7.05 -15.54 5.26
C THR A 87 8.33 -16.37 5.20
N ASP A 88 9.45 -15.74 4.84
CA ASP A 88 10.76 -16.43 4.80
C ASP A 88 11.20 -16.92 6.18
N ALA A 89 11.04 -16.08 7.20
CA ALA A 89 11.40 -16.41 8.57
C ALA A 89 10.54 -17.54 9.18
N LYS A 90 9.28 -17.69 8.73
CA LYS A 90 8.34 -18.69 9.24
C LYS A 90 8.34 -20.00 8.46
N ALA A 91 8.69 -19.95 7.20
CA ALA A 91 8.71 -21.13 6.34
C ALA A 91 9.88 -22.06 6.74
N PRO A 92 9.64 -23.39 6.85
CA PRO A 92 10.72 -24.35 6.98
C PRO A 92 11.68 -24.22 5.81
N GLU A 93 12.97 -24.40 6.04
CA GLU A 93 14.05 -24.16 5.06
C GLU A 93 13.77 -24.85 3.71
N ARG A 94 13.30 -26.10 3.75
CA ARG A 94 12.92 -26.87 2.57
C ARG A 94 11.83 -26.21 1.71
N PHE A 95 10.95 -25.40 2.31
CA PHE A 95 9.77 -24.85 1.65
C PHE A 95 9.80 -23.32 1.48
N ARG A 96 10.92 -22.66 1.81
CA ARG A 96 11.03 -21.19 1.72
C ARG A 96 10.69 -20.66 0.32
N SER A 97 11.27 -21.24 -0.73
CA SER A 97 11.00 -20.82 -2.11
C SER A 97 9.54 -21.01 -2.50
N SER A 98 8.91 -22.13 -2.07
CA SER A 98 7.49 -22.36 -2.33
C SER A 98 6.60 -21.39 -1.58
N ALA A 99 6.94 -21.05 -0.34
CA ALA A 99 6.20 -20.06 0.46
C ALA A 99 6.31 -18.66 -0.15
N GLN A 100 7.50 -18.26 -0.65
CA GLN A 100 7.69 -17.00 -1.37
C GLN A 100 6.90 -16.98 -2.69
N GLY A 101 6.91 -18.09 -3.44
CA GLY A 101 6.09 -18.23 -4.64
C GLY A 101 4.58 -18.09 -4.35
N LEU A 102 4.11 -18.71 -3.26
CA LEU A 102 2.71 -18.66 -2.87
C LEU A 102 2.27 -17.24 -2.45
N ILE A 103 3.06 -16.53 -1.65
CA ILE A 103 2.74 -15.15 -1.26
C ILE A 103 2.77 -14.21 -2.47
N THR A 104 3.70 -14.41 -3.39
CA THR A 104 3.78 -13.64 -4.64
C THR A 104 2.55 -13.92 -5.52
N LEU A 105 2.16 -15.17 -5.69
CA LEU A 105 0.94 -15.54 -6.42
C LEU A 105 -0.32 -14.95 -5.77
N ALA A 106 -0.42 -15.03 -4.45
CA ALA A 106 -1.57 -14.50 -3.71
C ALA A 106 -1.68 -12.97 -3.82
N THR A 107 -0.56 -12.24 -3.77
CA THR A 107 -0.54 -10.77 -3.80
C THR A 107 -0.57 -10.22 -5.23
N TYR A 108 0.40 -10.58 -6.07
CA TYR A 108 0.57 -10.03 -7.42
C TYR A 108 -0.22 -10.79 -8.49
N GLY A 109 -0.62 -12.03 -8.23
CA GLY A 109 -1.52 -12.78 -9.11
C GLY A 109 -2.99 -12.55 -8.76
N VAL A 110 -3.47 -13.33 -7.81
CA VAL A 110 -4.90 -13.35 -7.43
C VAL A 110 -5.34 -12.00 -6.83
N GLY A 111 -4.52 -11.40 -5.97
CA GLY A 111 -4.84 -10.11 -5.34
C GLY A 111 -4.99 -8.99 -6.34
N MET A 112 -4.08 -8.88 -7.31
CA MET A 112 -4.20 -7.87 -8.38
C MET A 112 -5.38 -8.12 -9.30
N LEU A 113 -5.66 -9.39 -9.67
CA LEU A 113 -6.79 -9.72 -10.51
C LEU A 113 -8.11 -9.29 -9.86
N ILE A 114 -8.31 -9.65 -8.59
CA ILE A 114 -9.49 -9.23 -7.80
C ILE A 114 -9.50 -7.71 -7.65
N GLY A 115 -8.34 -7.10 -7.35
CA GLY A 115 -8.23 -5.66 -7.16
C GLY A 115 -8.62 -4.86 -8.41
N PHE A 116 -8.18 -5.26 -9.59
CA PHE A 116 -8.58 -4.61 -10.84
C PHE A 116 -10.05 -4.78 -11.15
N TRP A 117 -10.61 -5.97 -10.91
CA TRP A 117 -12.03 -6.20 -11.09
C TRP A 117 -12.87 -5.33 -10.15
N VAL A 118 -12.54 -5.29 -8.86
CA VAL A 118 -13.21 -4.42 -7.87
C VAL A 118 -13.04 -2.95 -8.22
N ALA A 119 -11.85 -2.52 -8.65
CA ALA A 119 -11.61 -1.14 -9.06
C ALA A 119 -12.52 -0.73 -10.22
N GLY A 120 -12.73 -1.59 -11.22
CA GLY A 120 -13.69 -1.36 -12.30
C GLY A 120 -15.11 -1.18 -11.77
N GLN A 121 -15.58 -2.09 -10.90
CA GLN A 121 -16.92 -2.01 -10.31
C GLN A 121 -17.13 -0.76 -9.43
N VAL A 122 -16.07 -0.29 -8.77
CA VAL A 122 -16.13 0.93 -7.94
C VAL A 122 -16.10 2.19 -8.80
N THR A 123 -15.38 2.20 -9.93
CA THR A 123 -15.26 3.42 -10.75
C THR A 123 -16.47 3.67 -11.63
N GLU A 124 -17.12 2.62 -12.16
CA GLU A 124 -18.29 2.76 -13.06
C GLU A 124 -19.43 3.60 -12.48
N PRO A 125 -19.93 3.39 -11.24
CA PRO A 125 -21.05 4.16 -10.69
C PRO A 125 -20.74 5.64 -10.48
N TYR A 126 -19.45 6.01 -10.40
CA TYR A 126 -19.01 7.39 -10.17
C TYR A 126 -18.56 8.10 -11.45
N ALA A 127 -18.83 7.50 -12.63
CA ALA A 127 -18.67 8.15 -13.91
C ALA A 127 -19.80 9.18 -14.12
N ALA A 128 -19.46 10.48 -14.20
CA ALA A 128 -20.42 11.55 -14.43
C ALA A 128 -20.74 11.70 -15.92
N ALA A 129 -21.95 12.17 -16.22
CA ALA A 129 -22.35 12.57 -17.58
C ALA A 129 -21.44 13.74 -18.04
N GLY A 130 -20.46 13.44 -18.91
CA GLY A 130 -19.44 14.41 -19.36
C GLY A 130 -18.01 13.88 -19.29
N GLY A 131 -17.80 12.61 -18.88
CA GLY A 131 -16.51 11.92 -18.90
C GLY A 131 -15.58 12.26 -17.74
N SER A 132 -16.07 12.95 -16.71
CA SER A 132 -15.36 13.13 -15.44
C SER A 132 -15.79 12.07 -14.42
N HIS A 133 -14.96 11.82 -13.40
CA HIS A 133 -15.25 10.89 -12.31
C HIS A 133 -15.24 11.62 -10.95
N ASP A 134 -16.08 11.16 -10.04
CA ASP A 134 -15.98 11.58 -8.62
C ASP A 134 -14.79 10.86 -7.95
N TRP A 135 -13.60 11.40 -8.20
CA TRP A 135 -12.35 10.85 -7.68
C TRP A 135 -12.31 10.76 -6.15
N ARG A 136 -13.01 11.66 -5.46
CA ARG A 136 -13.07 11.64 -4.00
C ARG A 136 -13.73 10.37 -3.49
N SER A 137 -14.92 10.06 -3.98
CA SER A 137 -15.66 8.86 -3.58
C SER A 137 -14.94 7.59 -3.99
N ILE A 138 -14.34 7.57 -5.20
CA ILE A 138 -13.54 6.44 -5.69
C ILE A 138 -12.36 6.14 -4.76
N TRP A 139 -11.60 7.14 -4.29
CA TRP A 139 -10.45 6.93 -3.42
C TRP A 139 -10.82 6.66 -1.96
N LEU A 140 -11.97 7.14 -1.48
CA LEU A 140 -12.44 6.85 -0.12
C LEU A 140 -12.81 5.38 0.08
N PHE A 141 -13.25 4.69 -0.97
CA PHE A 141 -13.57 3.26 -0.89
C PHE A 141 -12.34 2.41 -0.48
N PRO A 142 -11.22 2.43 -1.21
CA PRO A 142 -10.03 1.68 -0.80
C PRO A 142 -9.42 2.21 0.50
N ALA A 143 -9.58 3.49 0.85
CA ALA A 143 -9.15 4.02 2.14
C ALA A 143 -9.90 3.35 3.31
N GLY A 144 -11.23 3.26 3.22
CA GLY A 144 -12.07 2.59 4.21
C GLY A 144 -11.76 1.09 4.31
N PHE A 145 -11.56 0.44 3.16
CA PHE A 145 -11.17 -0.97 3.12
C PHE A 145 -9.80 -1.22 3.79
N ALA A 146 -8.81 -0.37 3.51
CA ALA A 146 -7.49 -0.46 4.14
C ALA A 146 -7.56 -0.28 5.67
N LEU A 147 -8.40 0.63 6.16
CA LEU A 147 -8.65 0.81 7.59
C LEU A 147 -9.33 -0.42 8.21
N LEU A 148 -10.31 -1.00 7.53
CA LEU A 148 -10.95 -2.24 8.00
C LEU A 148 -9.92 -3.36 8.17
N ILE A 149 -9.08 -3.58 7.15
CA ILE A 149 -8.01 -4.59 7.22
C ILE A 149 -7.02 -4.28 8.34
N PHE A 150 -6.64 -3.01 8.52
CA PHE A 150 -5.77 -2.57 9.62
C PHE A 150 -6.36 -2.97 10.99
N PHE A 151 -7.62 -2.69 11.24
CA PHE A 151 -8.26 -3.05 12.52
C PHE A 151 -8.38 -4.56 12.69
N CYS A 152 -8.84 -5.30 11.67
CA CYS A 152 -8.92 -6.76 11.70
C CYS A 152 -7.55 -7.38 12.00
N PHE A 153 -6.50 -6.92 11.32
CA PHE A 153 -5.15 -7.42 11.52
C PHE A 153 -4.60 -7.07 12.91
N SER A 154 -4.84 -5.86 13.40
CA SER A 154 -4.36 -5.41 14.71
C SER A 154 -4.85 -6.32 15.85
N VAL A 155 -6.11 -6.79 15.73
CA VAL A 155 -6.76 -7.69 16.71
C VAL A 155 -6.36 -9.13 16.47
N ALA A 156 -6.41 -9.60 15.23
CA ALA A 156 -6.18 -11.00 14.88
C ALA A 156 -4.72 -11.42 15.00
N PHE A 157 -3.78 -10.55 14.62
CA PHE A 157 -2.37 -10.87 14.59
C PHE A 157 -1.71 -10.69 15.97
N LYS A 158 -1.47 -11.80 16.68
CA LYS A 158 -0.88 -11.81 18.03
C LYS A 158 0.66 -11.86 18.07
N GLY A 159 1.32 -11.88 16.92
CA GLY A 159 2.78 -12.03 16.82
C GLY A 159 3.54 -10.82 17.33
N ARG A 160 4.18 -10.94 18.49
CA ARG A 160 5.20 -10.04 19.03
C ARG A 160 6.61 -10.53 18.64
N GLU A 161 6.76 -11.02 17.43
CA GLU A 161 8.02 -11.63 17.02
C GLU A 161 9.00 -10.55 16.54
N ARG A 162 10.09 -10.39 17.29
CA ARG A 162 11.32 -9.82 16.76
C ARG A 162 11.92 -10.91 15.86
N VAL A 163 12.04 -10.66 14.58
CA VAL A 163 12.84 -11.54 13.72
C VAL A 163 14.26 -11.43 14.24
N ALA A 164 14.75 -12.52 14.87
CA ALA A 164 16.13 -12.61 15.27
C ALA A 164 16.99 -12.54 14.02
N GLY A 165 17.93 -11.60 14.01
CA GLY A 165 18.91 -11.47 12.94
C GLY A 165 19.90 -12.63 12.97
#